data_7149df83803644ee97a162ae2fefee94
#
_entry.id   7149df83803644ee97a162ae2fefee94
#
_cell.length_a   1.000
_cell.length_b   1.000
_cell.length_c   1.000
_cell.angle_alpha   90.00
_cell.angle_beta   90.00
_cell.angle_gamma   90.00
#
_symmetry.space_group_name_H-M   'P 1'
#
loop_
_entity.id
_entity.type
_entity.pdbx_description
1 polymer ?
#
loop_
_entity_poly.entity_id
_entity_poly.type
_entity_poly.pdbx_seq_one_letter_code
_entity_poly.pdbx_strand_id
1 'polypeptide(L)'
;VGVQSGDFKAVYLGTALDPYLDSIAEEMEKYCKDKKTVVFLPLVKTSQKFRDILNNHGFRAAEVNGDSQDRAEILEDYAADKYDVLCNSMLLTEGWDCPSVDCIVVLRPTKVRSLYCQMVGRGTRLSPDTGKDHLLLLDFLWHTERHELCHPASLICESEEVAKKMTENMEKDAGLIMDIEEAEKTAAEDVVAPVSY
;
A
#
# COMPACT_ATOMS: atom_id res chain seq x y z
N VAL A 1 -3.26 -13.94 -15.80
CA VAL A 1 -2.05 -13.24 -15.35
C VAL A 1 -0.95 -14.29 -15.14
N GLY A 2 0.24 -14.10 -15.79
CA GLY A 2 1.35 -15.03 -15.64
C GLY A 2 1.97 -14.93 -14.24
N VAL A 3 2.41 -16.07 -13.67
CA VAL A 3 3.07 -16.15 -12.36
C VAL A 3 4.58 -16.35 -12.57
N GLN A 4 5.40 -15.71 -11.75
CA GLN A 4 6.84 -15.89 -11.70
C GLN A 4 7.27 -15.99 -10.23
N SER A 5 8.00 -17.04 -9.86
CA SER A 5 8.45 -17.27 -8.48
C SER A 5 7.32 -17.22 -7.43
N GLY A 6 6.11 -17.70 -7.79
CA GLY A 6 4.93 -17.69 -6.90
C GLY A 6 4.16 -16.38 -6.85
N ASP A 7 4.61 -15.33 -7.53
CA ASP A 7 3.94 -14.02 -7.59
C ASP A 7 3.55 -13.63 -9.03
N PHE A 8 2.82 -12.54 -9.19
CA PHE A 8 2.40 -12.02 -10.49
C PHE A 8 3.57 -11.47 -11.30
N LYS A 9 3.50 -11.62 -12.62
CA LYS A 9 4.44 -10.93 -13.51
C LYS A 9 4.14 -9.43 -13.52
N ALA A 10 5.13 -8.63 -13.11
CA ALA A 10 5.02 -7.18 -12.98
C ALA A 10 4.49 -6.46 -14.24
N VAL A 11 4.87 -6.96 -15.44
CA VAL A 11 4.42 -6.38 -16.71
C VAL A 11 2.90 -6.42 -16.87
N TYR A 12 2.24 -7.52 -16.49
CA TYR A 12 0.78 -7.61 -16.59
C TYR A 12 0.09 -6.71 -15.57
N LEU A 13 0.68 -6.59 -14.39
CA LEU A 13 0.16 -5.69 -13.36
C LEU A 13 0.25 -4.23 -13.77
N GLY A 14 1.39 -3.81 -14.33
CA GLY A 14 1.59 -2.44 -14.81
C GLY A 14 0.59 -2.06 -15.90
N THR A 15 0.36 -2.97 -16.87
CA THR A 15 -0.62 -2.74 -17.95
C THR A 15 -2.05 -2.67 -17.42
N ALA A 16 -2.40 -3.52 -16.45
CA ALA A 16 -3.74 -3.53 -15.85
C ALA A 16 -4.00 -2.29 -14.98
N LEU A 17 -2.95 -1.74 -14.35
CA LEU A 17 -3.02 -0.58 -13.48
C LEU A 17 -3.15 0.75 -14.25
N ASP A 18 -2.57 0.82 -15.44
CA ASP A 18 -2.40 2.03 -16.23
C ASP A 18 -3.68 2.86 -16.43
N PRO A 19 -4.87 2.26 -16.74
CA PRO A 19 -6.11 3.00 -16.93
C PRO A 19 -6.67 3.65 -15.64
N TYR A 20 -6.21 3.21 -14.47
CA TYR A 20 -6.77 3.61 -13.17
C TYR A 20 -5.89 4.62 -12.42
N LEU A 21 -4.71 4.97 -12.94
CA LEU A 21 -3.74 5.80 -12.24
C LEU A 21 -4.29 7.19 -11.88
N ASP A 22 -5.05 7.83 -12.77
CA ASP A 22 -5.69 9.13 -12.50
C ASP A 22 -6.74 9.01 -11.38
N SER A 23 -7.62 8.00 -11.45
CA SER A 23 -8.63 7.78 -10.39
C SER A 23 -7.99 7.45 -9.04
N ILE A 24 -6.86 6.74 -9.03
CA ILE A 24 -6.10 6.47 -7.82
C ILE A 24 -5.51 7.77 -7.26
N ALA A 25 -4.99 8.66 -8.11
CA ALA A 25 -4.48 9.95 -7.69
C ALA A 25 -5.59 10.82 -7.08
N GLU A 26 -6.80 10.83 -7.67
CA GLU A 26 -7.98 11.50 -7.12
C GLU A 26 -8.35 10.97 -5.72
N GLU A 27 -8.30 9.65 -5.51
CA GLU A 27 -8.51 9.08 -4.17
C GLU A 27 -7.39 9.48 -3.19
N MET A 28 -6.14 9.51 -3.65
CA MET A 28 -5.03 9.97 -2.82
C MET A 28 -5.16 11.45 -2.43
N GLU A 29 -5.74 12.31 -3.27
CA GLU A 29 -6.03 13.71 -2.88
C GLU A 29 -6.93 13.79 -1.65
N LYS A 30 -7.87 12.88 -1.50
CA LYS A 30 -8.81 12.86 -0.38
C LYS A 30 -8.15 12.44 0.94
N TYR A 31 -7.20 11.49 0.88
CA TYR A 31 -6.70 10.82 2.08
C TYR A 31 -5.22 11.08 2.37
N CYS A 32 -4.42 11.46 1.38
CA CYS A 32 -2.96 11.52 1.49
C CYS A 32 -2.37 12.92 1.37
N LYS A 33 -3.18 13.98 1.17
CA LYS A 33 -2.67 15.32 0.82
C LYS A 33 -1.72 15.91 1.88
N ASP A 34 -1.96 15.60 3.15
CA ASP A 34 -1.17 16.08 4.28
C ASP A 34 -0.31 14.95 4.91
N LYS A 35 -0.04 13.89 4.13
CA LYS A 35 0.66 12.71 4.63
C LYS A 35 1.96 12.48 3.89
N LYS A 36 2.95 11.99 4.63
CA LYS A 36 4.21 11.52 4.09
C LYS A 36 4.04 10.10 3.56
N THR A 37 3.89 9.99 2.24
CA THR A 37 3.38 8.79 1.58
C THR A 37 4.44 8.04 0.80
N VAL A 38 4.45 6.71 0.92
CA VAL A 38 5.18 5.81 0.01
C VAL A 38 4.20 5.00 -0.81
N VAL A 39 4.40 4.97 -2.13
CA VAL A 39 3.59 4.21 -3.08
C VAL A 39 4.42 3.07 -3.66
N PHE A 40 3.93 1.85 -3.54
CA PHE A 40 4.56 0.66 -4.14
C PHE A 40 3.88 0.29 -5.45
N LEU A 41 4.64 0.30 -6.54
CA LEU A 41 4.16 0.03 -7.90
C LEU A 41 4.85 -1.20 -8.51
N PRO A 42 4.25 -1.86 -9.52
CA PRO A 42 4.80 -3.09 -10.10
C PRO A 42 5.99 -2.86 -11.04
N LEU A 43 6.08 -1.70 -11.70
CA LEU A 43 7.08 -1.41 -12.74
C LEU A 43 7.65 0.01 -12.62
N VAL A 44 8.90 0.18 -13.05
CA VAL A 44 9.56 1.50 -13.15
C VAL A 44 8.75 2.47 -14.01
N LYS A 45 8.34 2.04 -15.21
CA LYS A 45 7.55 2.90 -16.12
C LYS A 45 6.23 3.36 -15.50
N THR A 46 5.53 2.46 -14.81
CA THR A 46 4.28 2.78 -14.13
C THR A 46 4.54 3.74 -12.95
N SER A 47 5.65 3.54 -12.23
CA SER A 47 6.09 4.39 -11.13
C SER A 47 6.39 5.82 -11.61
N GLN A 48 7.15 5.95 -12.69
CA GLN A 48 7.47 7.24 -13.30
C GLN A 48 6.22 7.97 -13.80
N LYS A 49 5.34 7.25 -14.51
CA LYS A 49 4.07 7.80 -15.00
C LYS A 49 3.19 8.27 -13.83
N PHE A 50 3.09 7.48 -12.79
CA PHE A 50 2.26 7.81 -11.63
C PHE A 50 2.81 9.01 -10.85
N ARG A 51 4.14 9.12 -10.70
CA ARG A 51 4.77 10.33 -10.15
C ARG A 51 4.34 11.58 -10.93
N ASP A 52 4.34 11.53 -12.27
CA ASP A 52 3.97 12.69 -13.10
C ASP A 52 2.49 13.03 -12.93
N ILE A 53 1.61 12.02 -12.86
CA ILE A 53 0.19 12.21 -12.56
C ILE A 53 0.01 12.86 -11.20
N LEU A 54 0.66 12.35 -10.14
CA LEU A 54 0.57 12.92 -8.80
C LEU A 54 1.03 14.38 -8.76
N ASN A 55 2.11 14.73 -9.48
CA ASN A 55 2.55 16.12 -9.60
C ASN A 55 1.51 17.00 -10.29
N ASN A 56 0.79 16.50 -11.29
CA ASN A 56 -0.32 17.21 -11.93
C ASN A 56 -1.52 17.40 -10.97
N HIS A 57 -1.70 16.48 -10.02
CA HIS A 57 -2.69 16.57 -8.93
C HIS A 57 -2.23 17.40 -7.73
N GLY A 58 -1.08 18.07 -7.84
CA GLY A 58 -0.60 19.03 -6.84
C GLY A 58 0.17 18.40 -5.67
N PHE A 59 0.58 17.14 -5.77
CA PHE A 59 1.56 16.55 -4.87
C PHE A 59 2.98 16.95 -5.25
N ARG A 60 3.91 16.90 -4.31
CA ARG A 60 5.35 16.94 -4.58
C ARG A 60 5.85 15.50 -4.59
N ALA A 61 5.72 14.84 -5.74
CA ALA A 61 6.06 13.43 -5.88
C ALA A 61 7.43 13.22 -6.52
N ALA A 62 8.23 12.33 -5.95
CA ALA A 62 9.47 11.81 -6.53
C ALA A 62 9.34 10.32 -6.86
N GLU A 63 10.23 9.82 -7.70
CA GLU A 63 10.32 8.39 -8.05
C GLU A 63 11.73 7.88 -7.79
N VAL A 64 11.82 6.70 -7.23
CA VAL A 64 13.09 6.02 -6.99
C VAL A 64 12.99 4.55 -7.42
N ASN A 65 14.03 4.09 -8.10
CA ASN A 65 14.16 2.69 -8.52
C ASN A 65 15.61 2.20 -8.35
N GLY A 66 15.87 0.95 -8.74
CA GLY A 66 17.20 0.34 -8.61
C GLY A 66 18.30 1.00 -9.45
N ASP A 67 17.93 1.66 -10.54
CA ASP A 67 18.85 2.27 -11.51
C ASP A 67 18.99 3.78 -11.32
N SER A 68 18.29 4.38 -10.34
CA SER A 68 18.37 5.83 -10.06
C SER A 68 19.77 6.19 -9.58
N GLN A 69 20.47 7.04 -10.33
CA GLN A 69 21.83 7.53 -9.99
C GLN A 69 21.78 8.54 -8.82
N ASP A 70 20.71 9.29 -8.72
CA ASP A 70 20.40 10.32 -7.72
C ASP A 70 19.58 9.77 -6.53
N ARG A 71 19.56 8.44 -6.38
CA ARG A 71 18.76 7.76 -5.35
C ARG A 71 18.98 8.30 -3.94
N ALA A 72 20.23 8.49 -3.55
CA ALA A 72 20.56 8.97 -2.20
C ALA A 72 20.01 10.38 -1.97
N GLU A 73 20.16 11.28 -2.94
CA GLU A 73 19.65 12.64 -2.90
C GLU A 73 18.11 12.66 -2.83
N ILE A 74 17.43 11.86 -3.65
CA ILE A 74 15.96 11.77 -3.63
C ILE A 74 15.46 11.30 -2.25
N LEU A 75 16.11 10.31 -1.66
CA LEU A 75 15.73 9.77 -0.36
C LEU A 75 15.99 10.76 0.79
N GLU A 76 17.11 11.50 0.74
CA GLU A 76 17.41 12.58 1.67
C GLU A 76 16.41 13.73 1.55
N ASP A 77 16.09 14.14 0.33
CA ASP A 77 15.11 15.19 0.04
C ASP A 77 13.71 14.78 0.49
N TYR A 78 13.33 13.51 0.30
CA TYR A 78 12.08 12.99 0.83
C TYR A 78 12.08 13.00 2.37
N ALA A 79 13.17 12.58 3.02
CA ALA A 79 13.29 12.64 4.48
C ALA A 79 13.21 14.08 5.02
N ALA A 80 13.73 15.05 4.25
CA ALA A 80 13.72 16.49 4.57
C ALA A 80 12.41 17.21 4.17
N ASP A 81 11.34 16.50 3.87
CA ASP A 81 10.02 17.03 3.51
C ASP A 81 9.98 17.90 2.23
N LYS A 82 10.97 17.72 1.32
CA LYS A 82 10.91 18.36 0.00
C LYS A 82 9.89 17.67 -0.91
N TYR A 83 9.62 16.38 -0.67
CA TYR A 83 8.62 15.58 -1.35
C TYR A 83 7.61 15.04 -0.35
N ASP A 84 6.34 15.00 -0.75
CA ASP A 84 5.23 14.42 0.03
C ASP A 84 5.04 12.94 -0.28
N VAL A 85 5.29 12.58 -1.55
CA VAL A 85 5.06 11.22 -2.06
C VAL A 85 6.33 10.66 -2.69
N LEU A 86 6.67 9.44 -2.30
CA LEU A 86 7.75 8.67 -2.91
C LEU A 86 7.18 7.45 -3.65
N CYS A 87 7.21 7.49 -4.98
CA CYS A 87 6.86 6.36 -5.83
C CYS A 87 8.04 5.39 -5.95
N ASN A 88 7.78 4.10 -5.81
CA ASN A 88 8.81 3.07 -5.83
C ASN A 88 8.31 1.80 -6.52
N SER A 89 9.05 1.32 -7.51
CA SER A 89 8.74 0.10 -8.26
C SER A 89 9.45 -1.15 -7.75
N MET A 90 10.45 -0.99 -6.91
CA MET A 90 11.14 -2.07 -6.20
C MET A 90 11.00 -1.85 -4.71
N LEU A 91 11.13 -2.90 -3.92
CA LEU A 91 11.25 -2.72 -2.47
C LEU A 91 12.35 -1.72 -2.21
N LEU A 92 12.00 -0.63 -1.54
CA LEU A 92 13.00 0.27 -0.98
C LEU A 92 13.98 -0.59 -0.20
N THR A 93 15.21 -0.68 -0.71
CA THR A 93 16.18 -1.70 -0.33
C THR A 93 16.48 -1.69 1.16
N GLU A 94 17.06 -2.78 1.62
CA GLU A 94 17.62 -2.92 2.95
C GLU A 94 18.42 -1.66 3.34
N GLY A 95 18.15 -1.14 4.54
CA GLY A 95 18.84 0.02 5.08
C GLY A 95 18.17 1.39 4.91
N TRP A 96 17.18 1.57 4.03
CA TRP A 96 16.41 2.81 4.02
C TRP A 96 15.37 2.82 5.13
N ASP A 97 15.40 3.88 5.90
CA ASP A 97 14.53 4.12 7.03
C ASP A 97 14.02 5.56 7.03
N CYS A 98 12.70 5.72 7.13
CA CYS A 98 12.05 7.01 7.26
C CYS A 98 10.86 6.87 8.22
N PRO A 99 11.06 6.98 9.53
CA PRO A 99 10.02 6.77 10.54
C PRO A 99 8.82 7.72 10.39
N SER A 100 9.03 8.89 9.79
CA SER A 100 7.98 9.88 9.53
C SER A 100 6.97 9.48 8.46
N VAL A 101 7.18 8.38 7.70
CA VAL A 101 6.19 7.86 6.76
C VAL A 101 4.92 7.46 7.51
N ASP A 102 3.82 8.11 7.23
CA ASP A 102 2.52 7.92 7.89
C ASP A 102 1.41 7.44 6.94
N CYS A 103 1.74 7.26 5.66
CA CYS A 103 0.85 6.65 4.68
C CYS A 103 1.60 5.67 3.75
N ILE A 104 1.03 4.49 3.56
CA ILE A 104 1.48 3.50 2.57
C ILE A 104 0.36 3.23 1.58
N VAL A 105 0.68 3.31 0.29
CA VAL A 105 -0.24 2.99 -0.81
C VAL A 105 0.28 1.76 -1.55
N VAL A 106 -0.51 0.69 -1.57
CA VAL A 106 -0.14 -0.56 -2.22
C VAL A 106 -0.84 -0.67 -3.58
N LEU A 107 -0.09 -0.42 -4.65
CA LEU A 107 -0.51 -0.60 -6.04
C LEU A 107 0.17 -1.82 -6.69
N ARG A 108 0.89 -2.59 -5.90
CA ARG A 108 1.54 -3.83 -6.31
C ARG A 108 0.90 -5.01 -5.59
N PRO A 109 -0.19 -5.58 -6.15
CA PRO A 109 -0.79 -6.77 -5.59
C PRO A 109 0.22 -7.92 -5.58
N THR A 110 0.25 -8.67 -4.48
CA THR A 110 1.15 -9.80 -4.30
C THR A 110 0.45 -10.96 -3.58
N LYS A 111 0.89 -12.18 -3.85
CA LYS A 111 0.51 -13.39 -3.11
C LYS A 111 1.53 -13.75 -2.01
N VAL A 112 2.63 -13.02 -1.96
CA VAL A 112 3.74 -13.28 -1.05
C VAL A 112 3.59 -12.42 0.20
N ARG A 113 3.12 -13.02 1.30
CA ARG A 113 2.87 -12.34 2.59
C ARG A 113 4.11 -11.58 3.09
N SER A 114 5.29 -12.17 3.00
CA SER A 114 6.51 -11.51 3.45
C SER A 114 6.80 -10.22 2.67
N LEU A 115 6.52 -10.21 1.37
CA LEU A 115 6.66 -9.02 0.53
C LEU A 115 5.64 -7.94 0.92
N TYR A 116 4.39 -8.33 1.15
CA TYR A 116 3.34 -7.42 1.60
C TYR A 116 3.69 -6.80 2.96
N CYS A 117 4.10 -7.63 3.94
CA CYS A 117 4.53 -7.17 5.25
C CYS A 117 5.75 -6.24 5.18
N GLN A 118 6.69 -6.47 4.26
CA GLN A 118 7.83 -5.58 4.05
C GLN A 118 7.42 -4.20 3.50
N MET A 119 6.46 -4.17 2.55
CA MET A 119 5.94 -2.90 2.02
C MET A 119 5.26 -2.09 3.12
N VAL A 120 4.31 -2.68 3.83
CA VAL A 120 3.57 -1.98 4.88
C VAL A 120 4.47 -1.65 6.07
N GLY A 121 5.39 -2.54 6.43
CA GLY A 121 6.35 -2.37 7.52
C GLY A 121 7.25 -1.13 7.40
N ARG A 122 7.37 -0.55 6.20
CA ARG A 122 8.09 0.74 6.03
C ARG A 122 7.40 1.91 6.72
N GLY A 123 6.08 1.82 6.91
CA GLY A 123 5.29 2.84 7.58
C GLY A 123 4.94 2.54 9.03
N THR A 124 5.24 1.34 9.56
CA THR A 124 4.80 0.96 10.93
C THR A 124 5.71 1.47 12.04
N ARG A 125 6.85 2.09 11.72
CA ARG A 125 7.75 2.61 12.75
C ARG A 125 7.15 3.80 13.47
N LEU A 126 7.36 3.85 14.78
CA LEU A 126 6.96 4.99 15.60
C LEU A 126 7.83 6.21 15.27
N SER A 127 7.22 7.38 15.24
CA SER A 127 7.90 8.66 15.07
C SER A 127 7.27 9.73 15.97
N PRO A 128 7.50 9.66 17.29
CA PRO A 128 6.89 10.57 18.23
C PRO A 128 7.19 12.05 17.95
N ASP A 129 8.40 12.32 17.45
CA ASP A 129 8.87 13.68 17.15
C ASP A 129 8.09 14.35 15.99
N THR A 130 7.41 13.55 15.15
CA THR A 130 6.60 14.05 14.02
C THR A 130 5.11 14.09 14.34
N GLY A 131 4.71 13.67 15.54
CA GLY A 131 3.30 13.55 15.94
C GLY A 131 2.57 12.38 15.29
N LYS A 132 3.29 11.47 14.65
CA LYS A 132 2.72 10.27 14.04
C LYS A 132 2.25 9.30 15.12
N ASP A 133 0.97 9.03 15.16
CA ASP A 133 0.29 8.12 16.10
C ASP A 133 -0.28 6.86 15.40
N HIS A 134 -0.47 6.90 14.08
CA HIS A 134 -0.97 5.79 13.28
C HIS A 134 -0.35 5.76 11.89
N LEU A 135 -0.57 4.67 11.18
CA LEU A 135 -0.26 4.51 9.76
C LEU A 135 -1.55 4.39 8.97
N LEU A 136 -1.73 5.24 7.96
CA LEU A 136 -2.78 5.04 6.97
C LEU A 136 -2.29 4.04 5.90
N LEU A 137 -3.03 2.97 5.72
CA LEU A 137 -2.82 2.00 4.64
C LEU A 137 -3.93 2.15 3.60
N LEU A 138 -3.59 2.57 2.39
CA LEU A 138 -4.49 2.52 1.23
C LEU A 138 -4.15 1.29 0.41
N ASP A 139 -5.02 0.30 0.50
CA ASP A 139 -4.96 -0.90 -0.31
C ASP A 139 -6.11 -0.85 -1.33
N PHE A 140 -5.76 -0.63 -2.59
CA PHE A 140 -6.71 -0.70 -3.68
C PHE A 140 -7.00 -2.16 -3.98
N LEU A 141 -7.96 -2.74 -3.23
CA LEU A 141 -8.40 -4.11 -3.41
C LEU A 141 -8.80 -4.32 -4.87
N TRP A 142 -7.95 -5.02 -5.58
CA TRP A 142 -8.23 -5.39 -6.94
C TRP A 142 -9.40 -6.36 -6.92
N HIS A 143 -10.52 -6.01 -7.53
CA HIS A 143 -11.64 -6.90 -7.81
C HIS A 143 -11.19 -8.05 -8.71
N THR A 144 -10.34 -8.91 -8.20
CA THR A 144 -9.98 -10.15 -8.84
C THR A 144 -10.74 -11.25 -8.11
N GLU A 145 -11.46 -12.08 -8.83
CA GLU A 145 -12.12 -13.30 -8.34
C GLU A 145 -11.14 -14.32 -7.68
N ARG A 146 -9.94 -13.87 -7.32
CA ARG A 146 -8.84 -14.69 -6.81
C ARG A 146 -8.51 -14.30 -5.38
N HIS A 147 -9.07 -15.05 -4.45
CA HIS A 147 -8.81 -15.04 -2.99
C HIS A 147 -7.34 -15.32 -2.57
N GLU A 148 -6.36 -15.13 -3.46
CA GLU A 148 -4.96 -15.48 -3.22
C GLU A 148 -4.06 -14.26 -3.00
N LEU A 149 -4.62 -13.03 -3.04
CA LEU A 149 -3.86 -11.81 -2.81
C LEU A 149 -3.69 -11.54 -1.32
N CYS A 150 -2.52 -11.02 -0.96
CA CYS A 150 -2.34 -10.42 0.34
C CYS A 150 -3.09 -9.09 0.41
N HIS A 151 -3.72 -8.82 1.55
CA HIS A 151 -4.52 -7.65 1.84
C HIS A 151 -4.38 -7.31 3.35
N PRO A 152 -4.99 -6.23 3.86
CA PRO A 152 -4.80 -5.80 5.25
C PRO A 152 -5.00 -6.90 6.30
N ALA A 153 -5.98 -7.79 6.15
CA ALA A 153 -6.17 -8.92 7.06
C ALA A 153 -4.95 -9.86 7.12
N SER A 154 -4.15 -9.95 6.04
CA SER A 154 -2.92 -10.77 6.01
C SER A 154 -1.81 -10.23 6.95
N LEU A 155 -1.93 -9.01 7.46
CA LEU A 155 -0.97 -8.42 8.38
C LEU A 155 -1.14 -8.95 9.80
N ILE A 156 -2.38 -9.08 10.28
CA ILE A 156 -2.68 -9.30 11.70
C ILE A 156 -3.39 -10.62 11.98
N CYS A 157 -4.24 -11.12 11.08
CA CYS A 157 -4.99 -12.35 11.33
C CYS A 157 -4.07 -13.59 11.34
N GLU A 158 -4.20 -14.40 12.40
CA GLU A 158 -3.54 -15.71 12.52
C GLU A 158 -4.39 -16.83 11.89
N SER A 159 -5.72 -16.69 11.91
CA SER A 159 -6.67 -17.65 11.35
C SER A 159 -7.09 -17.26 9.94
N GLU A 160 -7.06 -18.22 9.01
CA GLU A 160 -7.55 -18.02 7.64
C GLU A 160 -9.05 -17.69 7.59
N GLU A 161 -9.85 -18.26 8.49
CA GLU A 161 -11.29 -18.01 8.57
C GLU A 161 -11.57 -16.57 8.99
N VAL A 162 -10.85 -16.06 10.00
CA VAL A 162 -10.96 -14.67 10.45
C VAL A 162 -10.47 -13.72 9.37
N ALA A 163 -9.34 -14.02 8.71
CA ALA A 163 -8.83 -13.19 7.62
C ALA A 163 -9.81 -13.09 6.46
N LYS A 164 -10.44 -14.20 6.09
CA LYS A 164 -11.47 -14.22 5.03
C LYS A 164 -12.68 -13.37 5.45
N LYS A 165 -13.19 -13.56 6.66
CA LYS A 165 -14.33 -12.81 7.17
C LYS A 165 -14.06 -11.32 7.27
N MET A 166 -12.88 -10.94 7.74
CA MET A 166 -12.43 -9.56 7.80
C MET A 166 -12.40 -8.94 6.40
N THR A 167 -11.84 -9.65 5.41
CA THR A 167 -11.81 -9.18 4.02
C THR A 167 -13.21 -8.98 3.46
N GLU A 168 -14.12 -9.93 3.68
CA GLU A 168 -15.53 -9.82 3.24
C GLU A 168 -16.24 -8.61 3.88
N ASN A 169 -15.94 -8.29 5.14
CA ASN A 169 -16.49 -7.14 5.82
C ASN A 169 -15.89 -5.84 5.26
N MET A 170 -14.57 -5.77 5.06
CA MET A 170 -13.90 -4.62 4.47
C MET A 170 -14.37 -4.32 3.04
N GLU A 171 -14.66 -5.35 2.24
CA GLU A 171 -15.22 -5.18 0.89
C GLU A 171 -16.63 -4.55 0.89
N LYS A 172 -17.45 -4.84 1.89
CA LYS A 172 -18.78 -4.23 2.04
C LYS A 172 -18.69 -2.75 2.40
N ASP A 173 -17.66 -2.39 3.19
CA ASP A 173 -17.41 -1.06 3.68
C ASP A 173 -16.32 -0.34 2.86
N ALA A 174 -16.11 -0.76 1.61
CA ALA A 174 -15.08 -0.21 0.73
C ALA A 174 -15.19 1.32 0.60
N GLY A 175 -14.05 1.98 0.76
CA GLY A 175 -13.96 3.45 0.76
C GLY A 175 -14.12 4.10 2.14
N LEU A 176 -14.38 3.35 3.20
CA LEU A 176 -14.35 3.84 4.57
C LEU A 176 -12.98 3.57 5.21
N ILE A 177 -12.52 4.52 6.02
CA ILE A 177 -11.35 4.31 6.88
C ILE A 177 -11.81 3.51 8.10
N MET A 178 -11.11 2.42 8.40
CA MET A 178 -11.39 1.57 9.56
C MET A 178 -10.11 1.25 10.33
N ASP A 179 -10.26 1.05 11.62
CA ASP A 179 -9.20 0.53 12.47
C ASP A 179 -9.00 -0.97 12.20
N ILE A 180 -7.78 -1.38 11.92
CA ILE A 180 -7.47 -2.76 11.50
C ILE A 180 -7.63 -3.76 12.66
N GLU A 181 -7.34 -3.35 13.90
CA GLU A 181 -7.47 -4.22 15.08
C GLU A 181 -8.95 -4.40 15.44
N GLU A 182 -9.76 -3.33 15.32
CA GLU A 182 -11.21 -3.40 15.53
C GLU A 182 -11.90 -4.25 14.46
N ALA A 183 -11.46 -4.13 13.20
CA ALA A 183 -11.96 -4.95 12.09
C ALA A 183 -11.64 -6.44 12.27
N GLU A 184 -10.45 -6.78 12.75
CA GLU A 184 -10.06 -8.17 13.07
C GLU A 184 -10.90 -8.74 14.23
N LYS A 185 -11.09 -7.97 15.29
CA LYS A 185 -11.90 -8.36 16.44
C LYS A 185 -13.35 -8.64 16.05
N THR A 186 -13.96 -7.75 15.26
CA THR A 186 -15.32 -7.92 14.74
C THR A 186 -15.43 -9.19 13.88
N ALA A 187 -14.46 -9.44 13.01
CA ALA A 187 -14.44 -10.62 12.17
C ALA A 187 -14.29 -11.92 12.99
N ALA A 188 -13.48 -11.89 14.07
CA ALA A 188 -13.32 -13.03 14.97
C ALA A 188 -14.63 -13.34 15.73
N GLU A 189 -15.35 -12.31 16.17
CA GLU A 189 -16.67 -12.46 16.80
C GLU A 189 -17.70 -13.04 15.83
N ASP A 190 -17.72 -12.58 14.58
CA ASP A 190 -18.60 -13.08 13.51
C ASP A 190 -18.37 -14.57 13.18
N VAL A 191 -17.12 -15.03 13.22
CA VAL A 191 -16.76 -16.44 12.97
C VAL A 191 -17.22 -17.35 14.12
N VAL A 192 -17.19 -16.85 15.35
CA VAL A 192 -17.58 -17.63 16.57
C VAL A 192 -19.09 -17.58 16.81
N ALA A 193 -19.81 -16.58 16.27
CA ALA A 193 -21.24 -16.44 16.50
C ALA A 193 -22.01 -17.67 15.97
N PRO A 194 -22.86 -18.31 16.80
CA PRO A 194 -23.66 -19.44 16.34
C PRO A 194 -24.63 -18.96 15.26
N VAL A 195 -24.70 -19.71 14.15
CA VAL A 195 -25.70 -19.48 13.11
C VAL A 195 -27.07 -19.65 13.75
N SER A 196 -27.77 -18.55 14.00
CA SER A 196 -29.18 -18.61 14.41
C SER A 196 -30.02 -19.04 13.20
N TYR A 197 -30.57 -20.23 13.26
CA TYR A 197 -31.53 -20.76 12.30
C TYR A 197 -32.90 -20.11 12.49
#